data_7943b7f138288c0e24f402bd7300503f
#
_entry.id   7943b7f138288c0e24f402bd7300503f
#
_cell.length_a   1.000
_cell.length_b   1.000
_cell.length_c   1.000
_cell.angle_alpha   90.00
_cell.angle_beta   90.00
_cell.angle_gamma   90.00
#
_symmetry.space_group_name_H-M   'P 1'
#
loop_
_entity.id
_entity.type
_entity.pdbx_description
1 polymer ?
#
loop_
_entity_poly.entity_id
_entity_poly.type
_entity_poly.pdbx_seq_one_letter_code
_entity_poly.pdbx_strand_id
1 'polypeptide(L)'
;TFNENWGGVHWSNDYVYNLGVGFDSQPHNLGKTWFPCVDDFNDKASYDLYLNIPQEMTSSCGGLLVETTDNNDGTKTDHWTVSQEIPTYLMSFAVGSFVLWEDTYEGMERNIPINVYAKPNQIEKVAATFANTKEIAAFYEAKFGPFPFNRISYVSTNLGCMEHVDNIALASSLITGTTNLDSEFF
;
A
#
# COMPACT_ATOMS: atom_id res chain seq x y z
N THR A 1 20.25 15.16 5.91
CA THR A 1 19.60 14.22 6.85
C THR A 1 18.21 14.76 7.12
N PHE A 2 17.21 14.09 6.61
CA PHE A 2 15.82 14.36 6.98
C PHE A 2 15.61 13.91 8.42
N ASN A 3 15.07 14.81 9.24
CA ASN A 3 14.77 14.54 10.65
C ASN A 3 13.31 14.14 10.88
N GLU A 4 12.58 13.79 9.83
CA GLU A 4 11.19 13.38 9.96
C GLU A 4 11.06 11.87 10.05
N ASN A 5 10.32 11.41 11.05
CA ASN A 5 10.12 9.98 11.32
C ASN A 5 9.27 9.25 10.27
N TRP A 6 8.60 9.97 9.35
CA TRP A 6 7.67 9.44 8.36
C TRP A 6 8.21 9.46 6.92
N GLY A 7 9.37 10.10 6.71
CA GLY A 7 10.03 10.13 5.41
C GLY A 7 10.95 8.94 5.19
N GLY A 8 11.18 8.60 3.91
CA GLY A 8 12.15 7.61 3.50
C GLY A 8 11.71 6.15 3.67
N VAL A 9 12.69 5.27 3.80
CA VAL A 9 12.51 3.83 3.93
C VAL A 9 12.70 3.40 5.37
N HIS A 10 11.77 2.62 5.87
CA HIS A 10 11.74 2.12 7.24
C HIS A 10 12.04 0.63 7.28
N TRP A 11 12.91 0.24 8.21
CA TRP A 11 13.30 -1.13 8.46
C TRP A 11 12.85 -1.55 9.85
N SER A 12 12.16 -2.66 9.95
CA SER A 12 11.67 -3.19 11.22
C SER A 12 11.65 -4.72 11.18
N ASN A 13 12.67 -5.36 11.77
CA ASN A 13 12.87 -6.81 11.70
C ASN A 13 12.86 -7.29 10.23
N ASP A 14 11.93 -8.19 9.89
CA ASP A 14 11.79 -8.78 8.57
C ASP A 14 10.89 -7.96 7.62
N TYR A 15 10.67 -6.68 7.93
CA TYR A 15 9.81 -5.79 7.13
C TYR A 15 10.55 -4.54 6.71
N VAL A 16 10.40 -4.18 5.45
CA VAL A 16 10.85 -2.91 4.89
C VAL A 16 9.70 -2.26 4.13
N TYR A 17 9.51 -0.97 4.29
CA TYR A 17 8.45 -0.21 3.62
C TYR A 17 8.79 1.27 3.55
N ASN A 18 8.17 2.01 2.65
CA ASN A 18 8.23 3.46 2.66
C ASN A 18 6.95 4.07 3.23
N LEU A 19 7.11 5.26 3.76
CA LEU A 19 6.07 6.26 3.92
C LEU A 19 6.50 7.49 3.12
N GLY A 20 5.61 8.34 2.71
CA GLY A 20 5.94 9.41 1.76
C GLY A 20 5.45 10.78 2.20
N VAL A 21 5.10 10.95 3.45
CA VAL A 21 4.54 12.18 4.01
C VAL A 21 5.34 12.65 5.22
N GLY A 22 5.38 13.97 5.44
CA GLY A 22 5.96 14.58 6.64
C GLY A 22 5.00 15.58 7.26
N PHE A 23 4.91 15.62 8.58
CA PHE A 23 4.06 16.55 9.29
C PHE A 23 4.76 17.89 9.57
N ASP A 24 6.07 17.87 9.71
CA ASP A 24 6.89 19.07 9.95
C ASP A 24 7.40 19.71 8.65
N SER A 25 7.31 19.02 7.51
CA SER A 25 7.71 19.53 6.21
C SER A 25 6.62 20.39 5.56
N GLN A 26 7.03 21.40 4.81
CA GLN A 26 6.15 22.21 3.96
C GLN A 26 6.74 22.29 2.54
N PRO A 27 6.08 21.76 1.53
CA PRO A 27 4.86 20.91 1.58
C PRO A 27 5.10 19.56 2.27
N HIS A 28 4.03 18.86 2.63
CA HIS A 28 4.10 17.61 3.38
C HIS A 28 4.58 16.38 2.58
N ASN A 29 4.68 16.47 1.25
CA ASN A 29 5.16 15.40 0.39
C ASN A 29 6.66 15.13 0.57
N LEU A 30 7.03 13.87 0.68
CA LEU A 30 8.40 13.40 0.94
C LEU A 30 8.83 12.24 0.03
N GLY A 31 8.38 12.20 -1.22
CA GLY A 31 8.83 11.20 -2.21
C GLY A 31 10.35 11.23 -2.42
N LYS A 32 10.91 12.43 -2.50
CA LYS A 32 12.37 12.68 -2.65
C LYS A 32 13.26 12.10 -1.54
N THR A 33 12.67 11.63 -0.44
CA THR A 33 13.46 11.07 0.67
C THR A 33 13.95 9.66 0.43
N TRP A 34 13.38 8.95 -0.56
CA TRP A 34 13.78 7.58 -0.84
C TRP A 34 14.11 7.33 -2.31
N PHE A 35 13.66 8.17 -3.26
CA PHE A 35 14.09 8.12 -4.66
C PHE A 35 14.21 9.52 -5.25
N PRO A 36 15.09 9.73 -6.25
CA PRO A 36 15.21 11.02 -6.92
C PRO A 36 13.96 11.35 -7.74
N CYS A 37 13.28 12.44 -7.41
CA CYS A 37 12.10 12.91 -8.13
C CYS A 37 11.93 14.42 -7.99
N VAL A 38 11.11 15.02 -8.86
CA VAL A 38 10.55 16.33 -8.64
C VAL A 38 9.37 16.16 -7.70
N ASP A 39 9.57 16.50 -6.45
CA ASP A 39 8.61 16.25 -5.38
C ASP A 39 7.62 17.43 -5.25
N ASP A 40 6.79 17.57 -6.26
CA ASP A 40 5.71 18.56 -6.35
C ASP A 40 4.39 17.82 -6.58
N PHE A 41 3.30 18.30 -5.99
CA PHE A 41 1.97 17.68 -6.14
C PHE A 41 1.44 17.69 -7.57
N ASN A 42 1.94 18.59 -8.41
CA ASN A 42 1.57 18.68 -9.82
C ASN A 42 2.44 17.80 -10.72
N ASP A 43 3.59 17.34 -10.22
CA ASP A 43 4.46 16.41 -10.96
C ASP A 43 3.98 14.98 -10.71
N LYS A 44 3.38 14.40 -11.74
CA LYS A 44 2.79 13.06 -11.70
C LYS A 44 3.48 12.14 -12.69
N ALA A 45 3.62 10.89 -12.33
CA ALA A 45 4.22 9.88 -13.18
C ALA A 45 3.54 8.52 -13.01
N SER A 46 3.63 7.69 -14.04
CA SER A 46 3.45 6.25 -13.93
C SER A 46 4.75 5.60 -13.45
N TYR A 47 4.66 4.39 -12.92
CA TYR A 47 5.81 3.73 -12.30
C TYR A 47 5.89 2.26 -12.69
N ASP A 48 7.13 1.81 -12.95
CA ASP A 48 7.51 0.40 -12.94
C ASP A 48 8.50 0.17 -11.81
N LEU A 49 8.18 -0.76 -10.93
CA LEU A 49 8.99 -1.07 -9.76
C LEU A 49 9.43 -2.54 -9.80
N TYR A 50 10.74 -2.76 -9.88
CA TYR A 50 11.35 -4.08 -9.85
C TYR A 50 11.99 -4.31 -8.48
N LEU A 51 11.43 -5.22 -7.70
CA LEU A 51 11.93 -5.57 -6.37
C LEU A 51 12.61 -6.92 -6.39
N ASN A 52 13.94 -6.92 -6.23
CA ASN A 52 14.69 -8.15 -5.96
C ASN A 52 14.63 -8.43 -4.46
N ILE A 53 13.97 -9.52 -4.09
CA ILE A 53 13.68 -9.87 -2.70
C ILE A 53 14.00 -11.36 -2.44
N PRO A 54 14.23 -11.76 -1.18
CA PRO A 54 14.33 -13.17 -0.82
C PRO A 54 13.10 -13.96 -1.28
N GLN A 55 13.30 -15.21 -1.72
CA GLN A 55 12.26 -16.05 -2.31
C GLN A 55 11.04 -16.23 -1.39
N GLU A 56 11.26 -16.29 -0.07
CA GLU A 56 10.24 -16.47 0.95
C GLU A 56 9.49 -15.19 1.32
N MET A 57 9.97 -14.01 0.92
CA MET A 57 9.33 -12.75 1.24
C MET A 57 8.22 -12.41 0.24
N THR A 58 7.29 -11.59 0.70
CA THR A 58 6.17 -11.06 -0.10
C THR A 58 6.36 -9.57 -0.30
N SER A 59 6.22 -9.10 -1.54
CA SER A 59 6.13 -7.68 -1.84
C SER A 59 4.68 -7.20 -1.92
N SER A 60 4.44 -5.95 -1.58
CA SER A 60 3.19 -5.23 -1.80
C SER A 60 3.51 -3.81 -2.23
N CYS A 61 3.06 -3.41 -3.42
CA CYS A 61 3.33 -2.08 -3.97
C CYS A 61 2.05 -1.44 -4.48
N GLY A 62 2.10 -0.17 -4.86
CA GLY A 62 1.04 0.43 -5.65
C GLY A 62 0.86 -0.28 -6.99
N GLY A 63 -0.35 -0.19 -7.56
CA GLY A 63 -0.68 -0.78 -8.86
C GLY A 63 -0.85 -2.30 -8.85
N LEU A 64 -0.39 -2.96 -9.89
CA LEU A 64 -0.55 -4.40 -10.12
C LEU A 64 0.79 -5.12 -10.19
N LEU A 65 0.87 -6.30 -9.59
CA LEU A 65 1.95 -7.24 -9.81
C LEU A 65 1.76 -7.86 -11.21
N VAL A 66 2.67 -7.58 -12.11
CA VAL A 66 2.58 -8.05 -13.50
C VAL A 66 3.44 -9.28 -13.78
N GLU A 67 4.53 -9.46 -13.02
CA GLU A 67 5.42 -10.59 -13.17
C GLU A 67 6.17 -10.89 -11.87
N THR A 68 6.45 -12.16 -11.64
CA THR A 68 7.43 -12.64 -10.66
C THR A 68 8.40 -13.58 -11.34
N THR A 69 9.68 -13.25 -11.31
CA THR A 69 10.77 -14.06 -11.88
C THR A 69 11.62 -14.68 -10.79
N ASP A 70 11.76 -16.00 -10.79
CA ASP A 70 12.73 -16.70 -9.93
C ASP A 70 14.14 -16.50 -10.48
N ASN A 71 15.04 -15.95 -9.67
CA ASN A 71 16.42 -15.67 -10.06
C ASN A 71 17.35 -16.91 -9.93
N ASN A 72 16.85 -18.02 -9.40
CA ASN A 72 17.59 -19.27 -9.16
C ASN A 72 18.82 -19.12 -8.24
N ASP A 73 18.80 -18.12 -7.36
CA ASP A 73 19.86 -17.83 -6.39
C ASP A 73 19.34 -17.65 -4.96
N GLY A 74 18.07 -18.04 -4.73
CA GLY A 74 17.36 -17.85 -3.46
C GLY A 74 16.61 -16.51 -3.38
N THR A 75 16.61 -15.75 -4.50
CA THR A 75 15.82 -14.51 -4.63
C THR A 75 14.82 -14.62 -5.76
N LYS A 76 13.86 -13.69 -5.76
CA LYS A 76 12.94 -13.46 -6.88
C LYS A 76 12.86 -11.96 -7.18
N THR A 77 12.47 -11.63 -8.40
CA THR A 77 12.18 -10.26 -8.81
C THR A 77 10.69 -10.11 -9.08
N ASP A 78 10.03 -9.30 -8.30
CA ASP A 78 8.63 -8.90 -8.50
C ASP A 78 8.60 -7.59 -9.30
N HIS A 79 7.86 -7.59 -10.42
CA HIS A 79 7.60 -6.41 -11.25
C HIS A 79 6.19 -5.89 -10.99
N TRP A 80 6.10 -4.69 -10.45
CA TRP A 80 4.86 -3.96 -10.19
C TRP A 80 4.73 -2.77 -11.12
N THR A 81 3.50 -2.48 -11.57
CA THR A 81 3.21 -1.35 -12.46
C THR A 81 2.07 -0.50 -11.92
N VAL A 82 2.28 0.81 -11.87
CA VAL A 82 1.25 1.83 -11.66
C VAL A 82 1.08 2.59 -12.96
N SER A 83 0.04 2.26 -13.72
CA SER A 83 -0.21 2.85 -15.04
C SER A 83 -0.84 4.26 -14.98
N GLN A 84 -1.50 4.57 -13.87
CA GLN A 84 -2.04 5.91 -13.63
C GLN A 84 -0.91 6.87 -13.25
N GLU A 85 -0.99 8.09 -13.74
CA GLU A 85 -0.09 9.15 -13.30
C GLU A 85 -0.49 9.63 -11.90
N ILE A 86 0.36 9.38 -10.92
CA ILE A 86 0.16 9.75 -9.53
C ILE A 86 1.27 10.68 -9.04
N PRO A 87 1.00 11.55 -8.05
CA PRO A 87 2.05 12.31 -7.38
C PRO A 87 3.14 11.40 -6.80
N THR A 88 4.37 11.85 -6.88
CA THR A 88 5.57 11.05 -6.53
C THR A 88 5.54 10.50 -5.11
N TYR A 89 4.99 11.23 -4.14
CA TYR A 89 4.91 10.80 -2.74
C TYR A 89 3.90 9.68 -2.47
N LEU A 90 2.95 9.45 -3.41
CA LEU A 90 1.96 8.38 -3.30
C LEU A 90 2.44 7.02 -3.82
N MET A 91 3.65 6.96 -4.38
CA MET A 91 4.27 5.70 -4.74
C MET A 91 4.66 4.92 -3.48
N SER A 92 4.41 3.60 -3.49
CA SER A 92 4.65 2.78 -2.32
C SER A 92 5.24 1.42 -2.63
N PHE A 93 6.00 0.92 -1.67
CA PHE A 93 6.38 -0.48 -1.60
C PHE A 93 6.45 -0.95 -0.14
N ALA A 94 6.21 -2.22 0.06
CA ALA A 94 6.51 -2.93 1.28
C ALA A 94 6.99 -4.35 0.94
N VAL A 95 7.94 -4.86 1.70
CA VAL A 95 8.47 -6.23 1.60
C VAL A 95 8.54 -6.82 2.99
N GLY A 96 8.12 -8.07 3.13
CA GLY A 96 8.19 -8.76 4.41
C GLY A 96 7.54 -10.13 4.39
N SER A 97 7.50 -10.78 5.54
CA SER A 97 6.81 -12.06 5.74
C SER A 97 5.29 -11.87 5.81
N PHE A 98 4.72 -11.19 4.81
CA PHE A 98 3.28 -10.95 4.76
C PHE A 98 2.51 -12.18 4.30
N VAL A 99 1.30 -12.33 4.83
CA VAL A 99 0.27 -13.24 4.33
C VAL A 99 -0.80 -12.40 3.66
N LEU A 100 -1.13 -12.74 2.42
CA LEU A 100 -2.16 -12.06 1.65
C LEU A 100 -3.54 -12.60 2.03
N TRP A 101 -4.46 -11.71 2.41
CA TRP A 101 -5.88 -11.95 2.48
C TRP A 101 -6.56 -11.26 1.29
N GLU A 102 -7.51 -11.95 0.68
CA GLU A 102 -8.17 -11.47 -0.54
C GLU A 102 -9.69 -11.51 -0.39
N ASP A 103 -10.33 -10.50 -0.98
CA ASP A 103 -11.76 -10.42 -1.19
C ASP A 103 -12.03 -9.63 -2.48
N THR A 104 -13.29 -9.48 -2.86
CA THR A 104 -13.69 -8.76 -4.07
C THR A 104 -14.92 -7.89 -3.78
N TYR A 105 -14.86 -6.64 -4.19
CA TYR A 105 -16.00 -5.75 -4.25
C TYR A 105 -16.57 -5.70 -5.66
N GLU A 106 -17.87 -5.92 -5.81
CA GLU A 106 -18.60 -5.78 -7.08
C GLU A 106 -18.91 -4.29 -7.31
N GLY A 107 -17.98 -3.58 -7.93
CA GLY A 107 -18.08 -2.16 -8.19
C GLY A 107 -19.02 -1.83 -9.36
N MET A 108 -19.25 -0.52 -9.59
CA MET A 108 -20.18 -0.04 -10.61
C MET A 108 -19.83 -0.48 -12.03
N GLU A 109 -18.56 -0.52 -12.38
CA GLU A 109 -18.09 -0.83 -13.74
C GLU A 109 -17.33 -2.16 -13.82
N ARG A 110 -16.77 -2.63 -12.72
CA ARG A 110 -15.93 -3.82 -12.68
C ARG A 110 -15.82 -4.39 -11.28
N ASN A 111 -15.37 -5.62 -11.19
CA ASN A 111 -14.95 -6.20 -9.93
C ASN A 111 -13.62 -5.57 -9.48
N ILE A 112 -13.57 -5.14 -8.23
CA ILE A 112 -12.41 -4.49 -7.62
C ILE A 112 -11.83 -5.44 -6.57
N PRO A 113 -10.58 -5.92 -6.75
CA PRO A 113 -9.91 -6.73 -5.75
C PRO A 113 -9.73 -5.95 -4.44
N ILE A 114 -9.92 -6.63 -3.31
CA ILE A 114 -9.56 -6.14 -1.98
C ILE A 114 -8.44 -7.02 -1.48
N ASN A 115 -7.28 -6.42 -1.22
CA ASN A 115 -6.08 -7.13 -0.79
C ASN A 115 -5.60 -6.58 0.56
N VAL A 116 -5.31 -7.46 1.52
CA VAL A 116 -4.69 -7.05 2.78
C VAL A 116 -3.43 -7.89 3.02
N TYR A 117 -2.29 -7.24 2.96
CA TYR A 117 -0.99 -7.84 3.28
C TYR A 117 -0.75 -7.70 4.78
N ALA A 118 -1.14 -8.71 5.52
CA ALA A 118 -1.09 -8.73 6.98
C ALA A 118 0.12 -9.53 7.48
N LYS A 119 0.59 -9.23 8.69
CA LYS A 119 1.57 -10.07 9.36
C LYS A 119 0.96 -11.43 9.73
N PRO A 120 1.73 -12.52 9.80
CA PRO A 120 1.21 -13.85 10.10
C PRO A 120 0.32 -13.93 11.35
N ASN A 121 0.68 -13.18 12.40
CA ASN A 121 -0.09 -13.14 13.65
C ASN A 121 -1.36 -12.29 13.61
N GLN A 122 -1.66 -11.66 12.47
CA GLN A 122 -2.82 -10.79 12.28
C GLN A 122 -3.86 -11.38 11.30
N ILE A 123 -3.49 -12.39 10.52
CA ILE A 123 -4.30 -12.85 9.38
C ILE A 123 -5.72 -13.27 9.79
N GLU A 124 -5.89 -13.92 10.95
CA GLU A 124 -7.20 -14.33 11.46
C GLU A 124 -8.10 -13.14 11.83
N LYS A 125 -7.53 -11.96 12.03
CA LYS A 125 -8.25 -10.74 12.39
C LYS A 125 -8.71 -9.93 11.18
N VAL A 126 -8.09 -10.15 10.01
CA VAL A 126 -8.29 -9.30 8.82
C VAL A 126 -9.74 -9.27 8.39
N ALA A 127 -10.37 -10.42 8.20
CA ALA A 127 -11.75 -10.50 7.71
C ALA A 127 -12.75 -9.70 8.57
N ALA A 128 -12.60 -9.78 9.91
CA ALA A 128 -13.48 -9.03 10.82
C ALA A 128 -13.13 -7.53 10.85
N THR A 129 -11.83 -7.18 10.76
CA THR A 129 -11.40 -5.78 10.71
C THR A 129 -11.92 -5.06 9.47
N PHE A 130 -11.90 -5.72 8.30
CA PHE A 130 -12.27 -5.15 7.01
C PHE A 130 -13.70 -5.50 6.55
N ALA A 131 -14.56 -5.97 7.46
CA ALA A 131 -15.90 -6.44 7.10
C ALA A 131 -16.78 -5.38 6.41
N ASN A 132 -16.56 -4.09 6.71
CA ASN A 132 -17.35 -2.98 6.15
C ASN A 132 -16.75 -2.38 4.86
N THR A 133 -15.60 -2.85 4.39
CA THR A 133 -14.90 -2.24 3.25
C THR A 133 -15.77 -2.17 1.99
N LYS A 134 -16.55 -3.21 1.70
CA LYS A 134 -17.44 -3.23 0.53
C LYS A 134 -18.57 -2.21 0.63
N GLU A 135 -19.17 -2.05 1.81
CA GLU A 135 -20.23 -1.07 2.04
C GLU A 135 -19.67 0.35 1.91
N ILE A 136 -18.49 0.60 2.45
CA ILE A 136 -17.79 1.88 2.34
C ILE A 136 -17.46 2.18 0.88
N ALA A 137 -16.89 1.23 0.13
CA ALA A 137 -16.58 1.38 -1.28
C ALA A 137 -17.85 1.71 -2.10
N ALA A 138 -18.96 1.01 -1.86
CA ALA A 138 -20.24 1.26 -2.51
C ALA A 138 -20.77 2.67 -2.20
N PHE A 139 -20.62 3.13 -0.97
CA PHE A 139 -20.99 4.49 -0.59
C PHE A 139 -20.19 5.54 -1.35
N TYR A 140 -18.87 5.36 -1.46
CA TYR A 140 -18.01 6.29 -2.21
C TYR A 140 -18.31 6.26 -3.70
N GLU A 141 -18.48 5.11 -4.32
CA GLU A 141 -18.86 5.02 -5.73
C GLU A 141 -20.21 5.71 -6.01
N ALA A 142 -21.18 5.57 -5.12
CA ALA A 142 -22.48 6.25 -5.26
C ALA A 142 -22.38 7.78 -5.17
N LYS A 143 -21.33 8.32 -4.57
CA LYS A 143 -21.11 9.78 -4.39
C LYS A 143 -20.17 10.38 -5.43
N PHE A 144 -19.13 9.65 -5.81
CA PHE A 144 -18.01 10.18 -6.58
C PHE A 144 -17.85 9.51 -7.95
N GLY A 145 -18.63 8.48 -8.26
CA GLY A 145 -18.53 7.69 -9.47
C GLY A 145 -17.64 6.45 -9.31
N PRO A 146 -17.40 5.70 -10.39
CA PRO A 146 -16.68 4.45 -10.36
C PRO A 146 -15.29 4.58 -9.71
N PHE A 147 -14.89 3.55 -8.96
CA PHE A 147 -13.57 3.51 -8.33
C PHE A 147 -12.45 3.59 -9.37
N PRO A 148 -11.56 4.62 -9.28
CA PRO A 148 -10.65 4.94 -10.38
C PRO A 148 -9.38 4.09 -10.43
N PHE A 149 -9.02 3.39 -9.34
CA PHE A 149 -7.77 2.65 -9.22
C PHE A 149 -7.96 1.14 -9.42
N ASN A 150 -6.86 0.38 -9.46
CA ASN A 150 -6.91 -1.04 -9.84
C ASN A 150 -7.49 -1.93 -8.75
N ARG A 151 -7.24 -1.62 -7.48
CA ARG A 151 -7.63 -2.42 -6.32
C ARG A 151 -7.72 -1.56 -5.06
N ILE A 152 -8.42 -2.05 -4.06
CA ILE A 152 -8.40 -1.53 -2.69
C ILE A 152 -7.39 -2.40 -1.95
N SER A 153 -6.25 -1.85 -1.55
CA SER A 153 -5.23 -2.66 -0.90
C SER A 153 -4.61 -1.97 0.30
N TYR A 154 -4.30 -2.79 1.29
CA TYR A 154 -3.68 -2.38 2.55
C TYR A 154 -2.46 -3.24 2.83
N VAL A 155 -1.43 -2.63 3.40
CA VAL A 155 -0.26 -3.35 3.92
C VAL A 155 -0.01 -2.96 5.38
N SER A 156 0.17 -3.96 6.23
CA SER A 156 0.41 -3.77 7.67
C SER A 156 1.81 -3.22 7.93
N THR A 157 1.91 -2.01 8.47
CA THR A 157 3.17 -1.36 8.84
C THR A 157 3.31 -1.17 10.35
N ASN A 158 4.54 -0.89 10.83
CA ASN A 158 4.77 -0.67 12.26
C ASN A 158 4.65 0.79 12.67
N LEU A 159 4.84 1.73 11.73
CA LEU A 159 4.99 3.14 12.09
C LEU A 159 3.69 3.94 12.01
N GLY A 160 2.81 3.68 11.07
CA GLY A 160 1.61 4.50 10.92
C GLY A 160 0.84 4.21 9.65
N CYS A 161 -0.01 5.14 9.25
CA CYS A 161 -0.84 5.04 8.07
C CYS A 161 -0.40 6.04 7.01
N MET A 162 -0.53 5.65 5.73
CA MET A 162 -0.26 6.51 4.58
C MET A 162 -1.16 6.13 3.41
N GLU A 163 -1.79 7.12 2.80
CA GLU A 163 -2.78 7.00 1.73
C GLU A 163 -2.18 6.71 0.34
N HIS A 164 -1.22 5.81 0.25
CA HIS A 164 -0.64 5.41 -1.03
C HIS A 164 -1.68 4.86 -2.01
N VAL A 165 -1.51 5.13 -3.29
CA VAL A 165 -2.39 4.60 -4.33
C VAL A 165 -2.26 3.08 -4.43
N ASP A 166 -3.41 2.38 -4.40
CA ASP A 166 -3.52 0.91 -4.50
C ASP A 166 -2.73 0.11 -3.43
N ASN A 167 -2.21 0.76 -2.36
CA ASN A 167 -1.43 0.07 -1.33
C ASN A 167 -1.32 0.92 -0.05
N ILE A 168 -2.44 1.18 0.60
CA ILE A 168 -2.51 1.98 1.81
C ILE A 168 -1.66 1.33 2.91
N ALA A 169 -0.66 2.06 3.41
CA ALA A 169 0.04 1.64 4.61
C ALA A 169 -0.90 1.78 5.81
N LEU A 170 -1.08 0.70 6.57
CA LEU A 170 -1.96 0.68 7.73
C LEU A 170 -1.18 0.27 8.97
N ALA A 171 -1.26 1.09 10.01
CA ALA A 171 -0.62 0.75 11.29
C ALA A 171 -1.12 -0.61 11.78
N SER A 172 -0.19 -1.51 12.10
CA SER A 172 -0.51 -2.89 12.49
C SER A 172 -1.41 -3.00 13.73
N SER A 173 -1.39 -1.98 14.59
CA SER A 173 -2.29 -1.88 15.75
C SER A 173 -3.77 -1.74 15.39
N LEU A 174 -4.08 -1.31 14.16
CA LEU A 174 -5.45 -1.13 13.67
C LEU A 174 -6.08 -2.43 13.15
N ILE A 175 -5.30 -3.49 12.93
CA ILE A 175 -5.84 -4.81 12.60
C ILE A 175 -6.23 -5.51 13.89
N THR A 176 -7.42 -5.20 14.40
CA THR A 176 -7.87 -5.57 15.74
C THR A 176 -8.72 -6.84 15.78
N GLY A 177 -9.35 -7.21 14.66
CA GLY A 177 -10.34 -8.29 14.60
C GLY A 177 -11.76 -7.81 14.95
N THR A 178 -12.00 -6.51 14.89
CA THR A 178 -13.32 -5.89 15.09
C THR A 178 -13.56 -4.84 14.02
N THR A 179 -14.82 -4.53 13.73
CA THR A 179 -15.26 -3.49 12.79
C THR A 179 -15.10 -2.07 13.33
N ASN A 180 -14.46 -1.89 14.47
CA ASN A 180 -14.22 -0.60 15.12
C ASN A 180 -13.02 0.14 14.54
N LEU A 181 -12.64 -0.13 13.30
CA LEU A 181 -11.90 0.86 12.53
C LEU A 181 -12.86 2.02 12.35
N ASP A 182 -12.63 3.06 13.12
CA ASP A 182 -13.36 4.30 12.97
C ASP A 182 -13.34 4.69 11.48
N SER A 183 -14.46 5.17 10.99
CA SER A 183 -14.67 5.60 9.62
C SER A 183 -13.64 6.62 9.08
N GLU A 184 -12.69 7.00 9.89
CA GLU A 184 -11.61 7.94 9.57
C GLU A 184 -10.49 7.33 8.70
N PHE A 185 -10.42 5.99 8.55
CA PHE A 185 -9.35 5.32 7.80
C PHE A 185 -9.82 4.61 6.52
N PHE A 186 -11.08 4.82 6.13
CA PHE A 186 -11.65 4.27 4.91
C PHE A 186 -12.13 5.37 3.97
#